data_c20159ad5b2da98f245abcab91cac92f
#
_entry.id   c20159ad5b2da98f245abcab91cac92f
#
_cell.length_a   1.000
_cell.length_b   1.000
_cell.length_c   1.000
_cell.angle_alpha   90.00
_cell.angle_beta   90.00
_cell.angle_gamma   90.00
#
_symmetry.space_group_name_H-M   'P 1'
#
loop_
_entity.id
_entity.type
_entity.pdbx_description
1 polymer ?
#
loop_
_entity_poly.entity_id
_entity_poly.type
_entity_poly.pdbx_seq_one_letter_code
_entity_poly.pdbx_strand_id
1 'polypeptide(L)'
;MDALSTRGIGLANGPARGPQPPPAEVDLLIHIHEAHALVDAEVDLPLAHRAFRPARPRGTRLSMQPYLDLLRLILEHGKDRPDRTGTGTLGIFGHQMRFDLREGFPLLTTKKLHTRSILHELLWFLRGETHVKPLQDAGVRIWNDWATAEQTARFGREAGDLGPIYGHQWRNFGATLLPDGTYADDGVDQIKRVVRDIVENPASRRLIVTGWNPKEADQVALPPCHTLFQFHVQDGELSCQLYQRSADVFHGVPFNIASYALLTTMVAHVTGLVPGTFVHTLGDAHLYKNHLEQARTQLARAPRPLPRLRIVTPRRDLAAFCYEDFVLEGYDPHPHIAAEVSV
;
A
#
# COMPACT_ATOMS: atom_id res chain seq x y z
N MET A 1 -71.93 16.88 -15.43
CA MET A 1 -71.86 17.73 -16.60
C MET A 1 -70.57 17.40 -17.26
N ASP A 2 -70.68 16.47 -18.12
CA ASP A 2 -70.46 16.36 -19.57
C ASP A 2 -68.97 16.16 -19.89
N ALA A 3 -68.64 15.01 -20.29
CA ALA A 3 -68.94 14.16 -21.44
C ALA A 3 -67.89 14.36 -22.58
N LEU A 4 -67.24 13.24 -22.92
CA LEU A 4 -66.90 12.73 -24.25
C LEU A 4 -65.83 13.43 -25.13
N SER A 5 -64.80 12.72 -25.51
CA SER A 5 -64.77 12.20 -26.89
C SER A 5 -63.59 11.21 -27.09
N THR A 6 -63.95 10.01 -27.48
CA THR A 6 -63.18 8.92 -28.08
C THR A 6 -62.72 9.26 -29.49
N ARG A 7 -61.52 8.92 -29.89
CA ARG A 7 -61.22 8.46 -31.27
C ARG A 7 -60.12 7.37 -31.21
N GLY A 8 -60.53 6.16 -31.58
CA GLY A 8 -59.70 5.04 -31.86
C GLY A 8 -58.94 5.17 -33.19
N ILE A 9 -57.77 4.61 -33.23
CA ILE A 9 -57.08 4.33 -34.48
C ILE A 9 -56.62 2.87 -34.43
N GLY A 10 -56.88 2.20 -35.53
CA GLY A 10 -56.96 0.77 -35.75
C GLY A 10 -55.67 0.00 -35.57
N LEU A 11 -55.89 -1.26 -35.23
CA LEU A 11 -54.92 -2.36 -35.20
C LEU A 11 -54.58 -2.80 -36.63
N ALA A 12 -53.28 -2.85 -36.94
CA ALA A 12 -52.76 -3.64 -38.02
C ALA A 12 -52.01 -4.84 -37.45
N ASN A 13 -52.58 -6.02 -37.60
CA ASN A 13 -51.95 -7.31 -37.28
C ASN A 13 -50.79 -7.62 -38.22
N GLY A 14 -49.56 -7.67 -37.75
CA GLY A 14 -48.44 -8.31 -38.38
C GLY A 14 -48.22 -9.73 -37.83
N PRO A 15 -47.66 -10.68 -38.60
CA PRO A 15 -47.64 -12.08 -38.23
C PRO A 15 -46.69 -12.38 -37.05
N ALA A 16 -47.14 -13.30 -36.21
CA ALA A 16 -46.45 -13.83 -35.05
C ALA A 16 -45.07 -14.45 -35.44
N ARG A 17 -44.01 -13.94 -34.88
CA ARG A 17 -42.68 -14.60 -34.92
C ARG A 17 -42.67 -15.69 -33.83
N GLY A 18 -42.34 -16.91 -34.26
CA GLY A 18 -42.14 -18.05 -33.36
C GLY A 18 -40.96 -17.82 -32.38
N PRO A 19 -40.87 -18.63 -31.34
CA PRO A 19 -39.85 -18.43 -30.30
C PRO A 19 -38.42 -18.64 -30.85
N GLN A 20 -37.55 -17.66 -30.64
CA GLN A 20 -36.12 -17.82 -30.88
C GLN A 20 -35.51 -18.76 -29.82
N PRO A 21 -34.54 -19.63 -30.20
CA PRO A 21 -33.78 -20.42 -29.24
C PRO A 21 -32.90 -19.53 -28.37
N PRO A 22 -32.61 -19.94 -27.10
CA PRO A 22 -31.71 -19.19 -26.22
C PRO A 22 -30.28 -19.16 -26.79
N PRO A 23 -29.49 -18.12 -26.49
CA PRO A 23 -28.11 -18.06 -26.91
C PRO A 23 -27.27 -19.16 -26.24
N ALA A 24 -26.33 -19.70 -26.99
CA ALA A 24 -25.45 -20.80 -26.60
C ALA A 24 -24.62 -20.47 -25.34
N GLU A 25 -24.97 -21.13 -24.26
CA GLU A 25 -24.24 -21.10 -22.97
C GLU A 25 -23.33 -22.34 -22.81
N VAL A 26 -22.60 -22.74 -23.83
CA VAL A 26 -21.83 -23.99 -23.79
C VAL A 26 -20.33 -23.81 -24.04
N ASP A 27 -19.84 -22.65 -24.48
CA ASP A 27 -18.41 -22.50 -24.81
C ASP A 27 -17.55 -21.76 -23.78
N LEU A 28 -18.11 -21.33 -22.64
CA LEU A 28 -17.33 -20.60 -21.63
C LEU A 28 -16.68 -21.50 -20.56
N LEU A 29 -17.15 -22.73 -20.40
CA LEU A 29 -16.67 -23.65 -19.34
C LEU A 29 -15.41 -24.44 -19.74
N ILE A 30 -15.11 -24.59 -21.02
CA ILE A 30 -13.93 -25.35 -21.49
C ILE A 30 -12.66 -24.52 -21.39
N HIS A 31 -12.73 -23.19 -21.53
CA HIS A 31 -11.55 -22.30 -21.44
C HIS A 31 -11.08 -22.01 -20.01
N ILE A 32 -11.92 -22.24 -19.01
CA ILE A 32 -11.54 -22.00 -17.60
C ILE A 32 -10.69 -23.15 -17.02
N HIS A 33 -10.84 -24.38 -17.54
CA HIS A 33 -10.06 -25.54 -17.08
C HIS A 33 -8.63 -25.57 -17.66
N GLU A 34 -8.38 -24.98 -18.83
CA GLU A 34 -7.04 -24.91 -19.40
C GLU A 34 -6.20 -23.77 -18.81
N ALA A 35 -6.83 -22.72 -18.26
CA ALA A 35 -6.12 -21.61 -17.63
C ALA A 35 -5.53 -21.98 -16.24
N HIS A 36 -6.07 -22.99 -15.55
CA HIS A 36 -5.54 -23.45 -14.27
C HIS A 36 -4.30 -24.35 -14.39
N ALA A 37 -4.06 -24.95 -15.55
CA ALA A 37 -2.91 -25.83 -15.79
C ALA A 37 -1.62 -25.08 -16.20
N LEU A 38 -1.70 -23.78 -16.49
CA LEU A 38 -0.56 -22.98 -16.95
C LEU A 38 0.14 -22.18 -15.84
N VAL A 39 -0.32 -22.28 -14.59
CA VAL A 39 0.29 -21.57 -13.46
C VAL A 39 1.53 -22.27 -12.91
N ASP A 40 1.72 -23.59 -13.21
CA ASP A 40 2.86 -24.38 -12.74
C ASP A 40 3.96 -24.61 -13.82
N ALA A 41 3.83 -24.00 -14.99
CA ALA A 41 4.90 -24.05 -15.97
C ALA A 41 5.93 -22.95 -15.66
N GLU A 42 7.16 -23.34 -15.34
CA GLU A 42 8.34 -22.47 -15.35
C GLU A 42 8.43 -21.75 -16.70
N VAL A 43 7.99 -20.51 -16.72
CA VAL A 43 8.21 -19.65 -17.88
C VAL A 43 9.64 -19.12 -17.80
N ASP A 44 10.53 -19.77 -18.50
CA ASP A 44 11.88 -19.31 -18.77
C ASP A 44 11.79 -18.04 -19.65
N LEU A 45 11.74 -16.87 -19.01
CA LEU A 45 11.78 -15.58 -19.70
C LEU A 45 13.23 -15.26 -20.06
N PRO A 46 13.55 -15.00 -21.35
CA PRO A 46 14.91 -14.68 -21.75
C PRO A 46 15.39 -13.36 -21.12
N LEU A 47 16.57 -13.40 -20.50
CA LEU A 47 17.33 -12.27 -19.92
C LEU A 47 17.87 -11.32 -21.01
N ALA A 48 17.04 -10.81 -21.89
CA ALA A 48 17.49 -9.95 -22.97
C ALA A 48 16.61 -8.71 -23.10
N HIS A 49 16.85 -7.71 -22.26
CA HIS A 49 16.72 -6.29 -22.63
C HIS A 49 17.54 -5.43 -21.66
N ARG A 50 18.87 -5.47 -21.78
CA ARG A 50 19.69 -4.34 -21.35
C ARG A 50 19.43 -3.20 -22.34
N ALA A 51 18.38 -2.41 -22.14
CA ALA A 51 18.21 -1.16 -22.83
C ALA A 51 19.32 -0.19 -22.41
N PHE A 52 20.08 0.26 -23.41
CA PHE A 52 21.08 1.33 -23.28
C PHE A 52 20.38 2.57 -22.70
N ARG A 53 20.74 2.95 -21.47
CA ARG A 53 20.29 4.18 -20.84
C ARG A 53 21.33 5.27 -21.03
N PRO A 54 20.98 6.46 -21.54
CA PRO A 54 21.88 7.59 -21.48
C PRO A 54 22.17 7.92 -20.01
N ALA A 55 23.46 8.04 -19.66
CA ALA A 55 23.86 8.45 -18.33
C ALA A 55 23.30 9.85 -18.04
N ARG A 56 22.42 9.95 -17.04
CA ARG A 56 22.03 11.27 -16.50
C ARG A 56 23.23 11.93 -15.84
N PRO A 57 23.33 13.27 -15.90
CA PRO A 57 24.47 13.97 -15.30
C PRO A 57 24.56 13.61 -13.80
N ARG A 58 25.76 13.16 -13.37
CA ARG A 58 26.11 12.96 -11.97
C ARG A 58 26.14 14.32 -11.27
N GLY A 59 25.02 14.74 -10.69
CA GLY A 59 24.93 16.11 -10.17
C GLY A 59 24.05 16.37 -8.98
N THR A 60 23.33 15.39 -8.43
CA THR A 60 22.67 15.53 -7.12
C THR A 60 22.71 14.18 -6.44
N ARG A 61 23.46 14.06 -5.36
CA ARG A 61 23.36 12.93 -4.43
C ARG A 61 21.95 13.00 -3.88
N LEU A 62 21.07 12.15 -4.39
CA LEU A 62 19.70 12.11 -3.91
C LEU A 62 19.73 11.51 -2.50
N SER A 63 19.36 12.35 -1.58
CA SER A 63 19.18 12.09 -0.17
C SER A 63 17.69 12.05 0.08
N MET A 64 17.28 11.80 1.33
CA MET A 64 15.89 11.97 1.78
C MET A 64 15.43 13.45 1.78
N GLN A 65 15.97 14.26 0.85
CA GLN A 65 15.70 15.70 0.80
C GLN A 65 14.21 16.05 0.68
N PRO A 66 13.39 15.35 -0.17
CA PRO A 66 11.96 15.64 -0.23
C PRO A 66 11.25 15.51 1.13
N TYR A 67 11.65 14.54 1.95
CA TYR A 67 11.12 14.39 3.31
C TYR A 67 11.61 15.49 4.25
N LEU A 68 12.89 15.88 4.17
CA LEU A 68 13.44 16.96 5.01
C LEU A 68 12.81 18.32 4.65
N ASP A 69 12.51 18.53 3.38
CA ASP A 69 11.82 19.73 2.90
C ASP A 69 10.38 19.79 3.41
N LEU A 70 9.66 18.64 3.44
CA LEU A 70 8.34 18.55 4.06
C LEU A 70 8.39 18.87 5.56
N LEU A 71 9.37 18.32 6.29
CA LEU A 71 9.52 18.57 7.71
C LEU A 71 9.78 20.06 8.00
N ARG A 72 10.63 20.70 7.19
CA ARG A 72 10.90 22.15 7.25
C ARG A 72 9.64 22.97 6.93
N LEU A 73 8.94 22.60 5.86
CA LEU A 73 7.72 23.25 5.44
C LEU A 73 6.66 23.30 6.55
N ILE A 74 6.48 22.18 7.28
CA ILE A 74 5.52 22.10 8.39
C ILE A 74 5.98 22.97 9.56
N LEU A 75 7.27 22.97 9.91
CA LEU A 75 7.79 23.83 11.00
C LEU A 75 7.64 25.33 10.70
N GLU A 76 7.77 25.73 9.45
CA GLU A 76 7.75 27.15 9.03
C GLU A 76 6.33 27.64 8.69
N HIS A 77 5.48 26.77 8.14
CA HIS A 77 4.19 27.18 7.56
C HIS A 77 2.99 26.34 8.04
N GLY A 78 3.24 25.29 8.86
CA GLY A 78 2.17 24.46 9.41
C GLY A 78 1.21 25.26 10.27
N LYS A 79 -0.08 24.97 10.12
CA LYS A 79 -1.13 25.56 10.92
C LYS A 79 -1.41 24.72 12.16
N ASP A 80 -1.66 25.41 13.28
CA ASP A 80 -2.03 24.77 14.55
C ASP A 80 -3.41 24.11 14.42
N ARG A 81 -3.51 22.87 14.91
CA ARG A 81 -4.74 22.11 14.91
C ARG A 81 -4.82 21.22 16.16
N PRO A 82 -5.96 21.23 16.87
CA PRO A 82 -6.21 20.23 17.91
C PRO A 82 -6.33 18.84 17.29
N ASP A 83 -5.99 17.82 18.06
CA ASP A 83 -6.12 16.44 17.65
C ASP A 83 -6.79 15.60 18.74
N ARG A 84 -7.10 14.34 18.40
CA ARG A 84 -7.78 13.37 19.27
C ARG A 84 -6.99 13.07 20.56
N THR A 85 -5.66 13.14 20.50
CA THR A 85 -4.78 12.79 21.64
C THR A 85 -4.62 13.95 22.62
N GLY A 86 -5.06 15.17 22.27
CA GLY A 86 -4.86 16.38 23.08
C GLY A 86 -3.44 16.98 22.99
N THR A 87 -2.51 16.33 22.28
CA THR A 87 -1.13 16.83 22.08
C THR A 87 -1.11 18.09 21.21
N GLY A 88 -1.99 18.17 20.23
CA GLY A 88 -2.01 19.18 19.19
C GLY A 88 -0.95 18.96 18.11
N THR A 89 -1.20 19.48 16.93
CA THR A 89 -0.33 19.31 15.77
C THR A 89 -0.07 20.63 15.06
N LEU A 90 1.05 20.72 14.34
CA LEU A 90 1.24 21.63 13.20
C LEU A 90 1.07 20.83 11.93
N GLY A 91 0.27 21.30 10.98
CA GLY A 91 -0.02 20.53 9.78
C GLY A 91 -0.22 21.37 8.53
N ILE A 92 -0.09 20.71 7.39
CA ILE A 92 -0.44 21.17 6.06
C ILE A 92 -1.37 20.15 5.41
N PHE A 93 -2.20 20.60 4.47
CA PHE A 93 -3.07 19.72 3.72
C PHE A 93 -2.62 19.63 2.26
N GLY A 94 -2.32 18.41 1.81
CA GLY A 94 -1.88 18.14 0.45
C GLY A 94 -0.40 18.38 0.23
N HIS A 95 0.40 17.32 0.13
CA HIS A 95 1.81 17.37 -0.22
C HIS A 95 2.21 16.13 -1.00
N GLN A 96 3.20 16.25 -1.89
CA GLN A 96 3.69 15.11 -2.65
C GLN A 96 5.22 15.09 -2.67
N MET A 97 5.78 13.91 -2.40
CA MET A 97 7.21 13.62 -2.49
C MET A 97 7.48 12.57 -3.57
N ARG A 98 8.69 12.58 -4.15
CA ARG A 98 9.12 11.62 -5.16
C ARG A 98 10.49 11.08 -4.82
N PHE A 99 10.68 9.75 -4.94
CA PHE A 99 11.93 9.04 -4.66
C PHE A 99 12.26 8.15 -5.85
N ASP A 100 13.40 8.35 -6.48
CA ASP A 100 13.90 7.49 -7.56
C ASP A 100 14.59 6.27 -6.95
N LEU A 101 13.95 5.11 -7.05
CA LEU A 101 14.44 3.87 -6.42
C LEU A 101 15.70 3.30 -7.10
N ARG A 102 16.06 3.80 -8.29
CA ARG A 102 17.28 3.41 -9.01
C ARG A 102 18.53 4.02 -8.39
N GLU A 103 18.37 5.07 -7.61
CA GLU A 103 19.48 5.83 -7.01
C GLU A 103 19.84 5.35 -5.61
N GLY A 104 18.98 4.56 -5.01
CA GLY A 104 19.15 3.97 -3.69
C GLY A 104 17.82 3.72 -3.01
N PHE A 105 17.87 2.99 -1.92
CA PHE A 105 16.69 2.71 -1.11
C PHE A 105 16.39 3.92 -0.21
N PRO A 106 15.20 4.55 -0.31
CA PRO A 106 14.89 5.79 0.41
C PRO A 106 14.64 5.52 1.91
N LEU A 107 15.69 5.18 2.61
CA LEU A 107 15.73 4.97 4.05
C LEU A 107 16.42 6.16 4.72
N LEU A 108 15.73 6.76 5.68
CA LEU A 108 16.17 7.97 6.35
C LEU A 108 17.53 7.80 7.04
N THR A 109 18.45 8.73 6.80
CA THR A 109 19.80 8.71 7.38
C THR A 109 20.04 9.80 8.43
N THR A 110 19.16 10.81 8.54
CA THR A 110 19.26 11.87 9.56
C THR A 110 18.82 11.42 10.95
N LYS A 111 18.14 10.27 11.06
CA LYS A 111 17.95 9.47 12.29
C LYS A 111 17.87 7.99 11.94
N LYS A 112 18.34 7.13 12.85
CA LYS A 112 18.25 5.68 12.68
C LYS A 112 16.80 5.22 12.77
N LEU A 113 16.33 4.46 11.78
CA LEU A 113 15.05 3.76 11.78
C LEU A 113 15.21 2.29 12.18
N HIS A 114 14.17 1.71 12.76
CA HIS A 114 14.13 0.29 13.09
C HIS A 114 13.71 -0.54 11.85
N THR A 115 14.68 -0.85 10.99
CA THR A 115 14.44 -1.52 9.69
C THR A 115 13.76 -2.87 9.83
N ARG A 116 14.06 -3.61 10.92
CA ARG A 116 13.40 -4.88 11.23
C ARG A 116 11.87 -4.73 11.31
N SER A 117 11.38 -3.68 11.98
CA SER A 117 9.93 -3.41 12.05
C SER A 117 9.33 -3.13 10.69
N ILE A 118 10.01 -2.34 9.85
CA ILE A 118 9.52 -1.99 8.50
C ILE A 118 9.34 -3.26 7.65
N LEU A 119 10.34 -4.14 7.65
CA LEU A 119 10.28 -5.36 6.85
C LEU A 119 9.21 -6.33 7.37
N HIS A 120 9.20 -6.62 8.67
CA HIS A 120 8.22 -7.56 9.24
C HIS A 120 6.78 -7.06 9.11
N GLU A 121 6.53 -5.76 9.28
CA GLU A 121 5.20 -5.17 9.10
C GLU A 121 4.68 -5.35 7.68
N LEU A 122 5.51 -5.01 6.65
CA LEU A 122 5.10 -5.19 5.26
C LEU A 122 4.83 -6.66 4.93
N LEU A 123 5.71 -7.58 5.37
CA LEU A 123 5.52 -9.02 5.16
C LEU A 123 4.24 -9.54 5.84
N TRP A 124 3.93 -9.02 7.02
CA TRP A 124 2.71 -9.32 7.75
C TRP A 124 1.46 -8.84 6.99
N PHE A 125 1.46 -7.61 6.44
CA PHE A 125 0.39 -7.15 5.56
C PHE A 125 0.23 -8.02 4.31
N LEU A 126 1.35 -8.39 3.66
CA LEU A 126 1.32 -9.21 2.45
C LEU A 126 0.80 -10.62 2.68
N ARG A 127 0.89 -11.15 3.89
CA ARG A 127 0.28 -12.42 4.29
C ARG A 127 -1.22 -12.31 4.65
N GLY A 128 -1.77 -11.10 4.72
CA GLY A 128 -3.16 -10.87 5.10
C GLY A 128 -3.43 -11.03 6.60
N GLU A 129 -2.38 -11.10 7.41
CA GLU A 129 -2.48 -11.29 8.84
C GLU A 129 -3.03 -10.06 9.56
N THR A 130 -3.86 -10.26 10.59
CA THR A 130 -4.48 -9.21 11.41
C THR A 130 -4.08 -9.29 12.86
N HIS A 131 -3.63 -10.46 13.33
CA HIS A 131 -3.20 -10.67 14.70
C HIS A 131 -1.71 -10.30 14.88
N VAL A 132 -1.38 -9.54 15.93
CA VAL A 132 -0.02 -9.01 16.16
C VAL A 132 1.00 -10.04 16.62
N LYS A 133 0.58 -11.25 16.99
CA LYS A 133 1.49 -12.27 17.54
C LYS A 133 2.70 -12.56 16.64
N PRO A 134 2.58 -12.73 15.30
CA PRO A 134 3.74 -12.94 14.44
C PRO A 134 4.75 -11.77 14.47
N LEU A 135 4.26 -10.54 14.62
CA LEU A 135 5.12 -9.36 14.79
C LEU A 135 5.84 -9.42 16.14
N GLN A 136 5.14 -9.74 17.21
CA GLN A 136 5.71 -9.86 18.56
C GLN A 136 6.77 -10.96 18.65
N ASP A 137 6.52 -12.13 18.02
CA ASP A 137 7.47 -13.25 17.91
C ASP A 137 8.74 -12.83 17.15
N ALA A 138 8.60 -11.93 16.17
CA ALA A 138 9.71 -11.30 15.47
C ALA A 138 10.37 -10.13 16.23
N GLY A 139 9.95 -9.84 17.48
CA GLY A 139 10.47 -8.73 18.28
C GLY A 139 9.98 -7.34 17.84
N VAL A 140 8.91 -7.28 17.05
CA VAL A 140 8.28 -6.04 16.55
C VAL A 140 7.07 -5.70 17.39
N ARG A 141 7.01 -4.47 17.93
CA ARG A 141 6.00 -4.05 18.91
C ARG A 141 5.24 -2.77 18.53
N ILE A 142 5.40 -2.33 17.27
CA ILE A 142 4.86 -1.06 16.79
C ILE A 142 3.33 -1.01 16.73
N TRP A 143 2.64 -2.16 16.90
CA TRP A 143 1.19 -2.28 16.91
C TRP A 143 0.60 -2.60 18.29
N ASN A 144 1.46 -2.77 19.33
CA ASN A 144 1.01 -3.25 20.65
C ASN A 144 -0.03 -2.34 21.30
N ASP A 145 0.11 -1.00 21.15
CA ASP A 145 -0.77 -0.02 21.81
C ASP A 145 -2.22 -0.10 21.29
N TRP A 146 -2.40 -0.53 20.04
CA TRP A 146 -3.73 -0.75 19.44
C TRP A 146 -4.24 -2.18 19.61
N ALA A 147 -3.38 -3.11 20.01
CA ALA A 147 -3.69 -4.54 20.15
C ALA A 147 -3.98 -4.97 21.58
N THR A 148 -4.14 -4.04 22.52
CA THR A 148 -4.50 -4.35 23.91
C THR A 148 -5.92 -4.90 24.01
N ALA A 149 -6.21 -5.70 25.03
CA ALA A 149 -7.55 -6.23 25.27
C ALA A 149 -8.61 -5.11 25.36
N GLU A 150 -8.26 -3.95 25.92
CA GLU A 150 -9.15 -2.80 26.00
C GLU A 150 -9.52 -2.24 24.63
N GLN A 151 -8.52 -2.11 23.75
CA GLN A 151 -8.73 -1.55 22.41
C GLN A 151 -9.50 -2.50 21.49
N THR A 152 -9.16 -3.80 21.51
CA THR A 152 -9.76 -4.79 20.61
C THR A 152 -11.17 -5.22 21.05
N ALA A 153 -11.44 -5.27 22.35
CA ALA A 153 -12.77 -5.62 22.88
C ALA A 153 -13.88 -4.66 22.46
N ARG A 154 -13.56 -3.40 22.14
CA ARG A 154 -14.51 -2.42 21.58
C ARG A 154 -15.15 -2.88 20.27
N PHE A 155 -14.48 -3.78 19.56
CA PHE A 155 -14.87 -4.33 18.27
C PHE A 155 -15.23 -5.81 18.36
N GLY A 156 -15.41 -6.35 19.58
CA GLY A 156 -15.74 -7.76 19.83
C GLY A 156 -14.62 -8.73 19.48
N ARG A 157 -13.35 -8.28 19.52
CA ARG A 157 -12.17 -9.06 19.15
C ARG A 157 -11.34 -9.44 20.36
N GLU A 158 -10.58 -10.53 20.26
CA GLU A 158 -9.61 -10.91 21.28
C GLU A 158 -8.39 -9.98 21.30
N ALA A 159 -7.66 -9.99 22.40
CA ALA A 159 -6.43 -9.23 22.53
C ALA A 159 -5.42 -9.68 21.46
N GLY A 160 -4.87 -8.73 20.73
CA GLY A 160 -3.93 -8.98 19.63
C GLY A 160 -4.55 -9.00 18.26
N ASP A 161 -5.85 -9.19 18.09
CA ASP A 161 -6.53 -9.12 16.78
C ASP A 161 -6.96 -7.68 16.46
N LEU A 162 -6.32 -7.08 15.47
CA LEU A 162 -6.59 -5.72 15.01
C LEU A 162 -7.78 -5.63 14.03
N GLY A 163 -8.32 -6.77 13.61
CA GLY A 163 -9.44 -6.84 12.69
C GLY A 163 -9.08 -6.49 11.23
N PRO A 164 -10.06 -6.02 10.42
CA PRO A 164 -9.91 -5.84 8.99
C PRO A 164 -9.05 -4.62 8.61
N ILE A 165 -7.81 -4.58 9.09
CA ILE A 165 -6.81 -3.57 8.75
C ILE A 165 -6.10 -3.90 7.41
N TYR A 166 -4.97 -3.27 7.13
CA TYR A 166 -4.22 -3.33 5.88
C TYR A 166 -4.11 -4.72 5.24
N GLY A 167 -3.62 -5.73 6.00
CA GLY A 167 -3.41 -7.07 5.48
C GLY A 167 -4.71 -7.71 5.01
N HIS A 168 -5.78 -7.63 5.81
CA HIS A 168 -7.10 -8.11 5.45
C HIS A 168 -7.62 -7.41 4.18
N GLN A 169 -7.58 -6.07 4.16
CA GLN A 169 -8.08 -5.31 3.00
C GLN A 169 -7.29 -5.63 1.72
N TRP A 170 -5.99 -5.86 1.81
CA TRP A 170 -5.17 -6.18 0.65
C TRP A 170 -5.40 -7.59 0.11
N ARG A 171 -5.72 -8.56 0.98
CA ARG A 171 -5.76 -9.98 0.63
C ARG A 171 -7.16 -10.59 0.59
N ASN A 172 -8.15 -9.95 1.22
CA ASN A 172 -9.51 -10.48 1.32
C ASN A 172 -10.56 -9.34 1.35
N PHE A 173 -10.44 -8.35 0.44
CA PHE A 173 -11.27 -7.15 0.41
C PHE A 173 -12.74 -7.48 0.19
N GLY A 174 -13.60 -6.99 1.09
CA GLY A 174 -15.05 -7.14 0.99
C GLY A 174 -15.55 -8.55 1.32
N ALA A 175 -14.74 -9.36 1.99
CA ALA A 175 -15.10 -10.69 2.46
C ALA A 175 -16.33 -10.67 3.39
N THR A 176 -17.08 -11.77 3.39
CA THR A 176 -18.25 -11.94 4.24
C THR A 176 -17.83 -12.14 5.69
N LEU A 177 -18.32 -11.27 6.59
CA LEU A 177 -18.16 -11.46 8.04
C LEU A 177 -19.09 -12.58 8.49
N LEU A 178 -18.54 -13.63 9.11
CA LEU A 178 -19.24 -14.79 9.60
C LEU A 178 -19.82 -14.55 11.01
N PRO A 179 -20.84 -15.35 11.44
CA PRO A 179 -21.45 -15.19 12.76
C PRO A 179 -20.51 -15.39 13.95
N ASP A 180 -19.38 -16.07 13.76
CA ASP A 180 -18.36 -16.29 14.78
C ASP A 180 -17.33 -15.13 14.88
N GLY A 181 -17.50 -14.08 14.06
CA GLY A 181 -16.61 -12.92 14.01
C GLY A 181 -15.39 -13.08 13.11
N THR A 182 -15.23 -14.23 12.46
CA THR A 182 -14.20 -14.45 11.43
C THR A 182 -14.67 -13.99 10.05
N TYR A 183 -13.76 -13.97 9.06
CA TYR A 183 -14.09 -13.65 7.67
C TYR A 183 -14.01 -14.89 6.81
N ALA A 184 -14.98 -15.04 5.88
CA ALA A 184 -14.89 -16.04 4.83
C ALA A 184 -13.73 -15.72 3.86
N ASP A 185 -13.28 -16.73 3.13
CA ASP A 185 -12.28 -16.59 2.06
C ASP A 185 -12.99 -16.39 0.71
N ASP A 186 -13.86 -15.36 0.66
CA ASP A 186 -14.68 -15.01 -0.51
C ASP A 186 -14.43 -13.56 -0.99
N GLY A 187 -13.51 -12.86 -0.37
CA GLY A 187 -13.11 -11.51 -0.73
C GLY A 187 -12.16 -11.46 -1.93
N VAL A 188 -11.79 -10.25 -2.31
CA VAL A 188 -10.85 -10.01 -3.42
C VAL A 188 -9.41 -9.94 -2.87
N ASP A 189 -8.56 -10.87 -3.30
CA ASP A 189 -7.10 -10.76 -3.14
C ASP A 189 -6.56 -9.72 -4.12
N GLN A 190 -6.50 -8.46 -3.68
CA GLN A 190 -6.06 -7.33 -4.50
C GLN A 190 -4.57 -7.43 -4.87
N ILE A 191 -3.72 -7.98 -3.98
CA ILE A 191 -2.28 -8.14 -4.21
C ILE A 191 -2.04 -9.18 -5.32
N LYS A 192 -2.65 -10.36 -5.22
CA LYS A 192 -2.54 -11.39 -6.26
C LYS A 192 -3.05 -10.87 -7.60
N ARG A 193 -4.18 -10.16 -7.59
CA ARG A 193 -4.77 -9.56 -8.78
C ARG A 193 -3.84 -8.53 -9.42
N VAL A 194 -3.32 -7.57 -8.66
CA VAL A 194 -2.49 -6.49 -9.22
C VAL A 194 -1.16 -7.03 -9.78
N VAL A 195 -0.55 -8.03 -9.13
CA VAL A 195 0.67 -8.69 -9.64
C VAL A 195 0.41 -9.39 -10.96
N ARG A 196 -0.69 -10.16 -11.06
CA ARG A 196 -1.12 -10.77 -12.31
C ARG A 196 -1.36 -9.72 -13.40
N ASP A 197 -2.12 -8.68 -13.09
CA ASP A 197 -2.50 -7.63 -14.05
C ASP A 197 -1.26 -6.82 -14.53
N ILE A 198 -0.21 -6.67 -13.70
CA ILE A 198 1.08 -6.08 -14.11
C ILE A 198 1.76 -6.95 -15.19
N VAL A 199 1.71 -8.27 -15.05
CA VAL A 199 2.33 -9.20 -16.01
C VAL A 199 1.51 -9.30 -17.28
N GLU A 200 0.19 -9.48 -17.17
CA GLU A 200 -0.70 -9.74 -18.30
C GLU A 200 -1.06 -8.48 -19.10
N ASN A 201 -1.18 -7.33 -18.41
CA ASN A 201 -1.58 -6.06 -19.01
C ASN A 201 -0.84 -4.88 -18.35
N PRO A 202 0.47 -4.73 -18.57
CA PRO A 202 1.29 -3.68 -17.94
C PRO A 202 0.84 -2.25 -18.27
N ALA A 203 0.15 -2.04 -19.38
CA ALA A 203 -0.40 -0.74 -19.78
C ALA A 203 -1.71 -0.38 -19.04
N SER A 204 -2.23 -1.26 -18.18
CA SER A 204 -3.46 -1.04 -17.43
C SER A 204 -3.35 0.20 -16.53
N ARG A 205 -4.43 1.01 -16.53
CA ARG A 205 -4.60 2.14 -15.60
C ARG A 205 -5.35 1.75 -14.31
N ARG A 206 -5.59 0.44 -14.12
CA ARG A 206 -6.37 -0.12 -13.02
C ARG A 206 -5.51 -0.93 -12.05
N LEU A 207 -4.19 -0.73 -12.04
CA LEU A 207 -3.25 -1.39 -11.15
C LEU A 207 -3.31 -0.75 -9.76
N ILE A 208 -4.46 -0.89 -9.09
CA ILE A 208 -4.80 -0.21 -7.83
C ILE A 208 -5.07 -1.25 -6.74
N VAL A 209 -4.59 -0.95 -5.54
CA VAL A 209 -4.91 -1.65 -4.29
C VAL A 209 -5.44 -0.61 -3.30
N THR A 210 -6.60 -0.86 -2.70
CA THR A 210 -7.18 0.01 -1.66
C THR A 210 -7.13 -0.66 -0.30
N GLY A 211 -6.70 0.09 0.72
CA GLY A 211 -6.81 -0.30 2.12
C GLY A 211 -8.04 0.29 2.81
N TRP A 212 -8.73 1.24 2.16
CA TRP A 212 -9.88 1.92 2.73
C TRP A 212 -11.19 1.25 2.33
N ASN A 213 -11.86 0.64 3.29
CA ASN A 213 -13.20 0.10 3.15
C ASN A 213 -14.17 0.88 4.06
N PRO A 214 -15.09 1.70 3.51
CA PRO A 214 -16.00 2.51 4.33
C PRO A 214 -16.92 1.68 5.25
N LYS A 215 -17.18 0.41 4.93
CA LYS A 215 -18.01 -0.46 5.77
C LYS A 215 -17.28 -0.92 7.04
N GLU A 216 -15.95 -0.95 7.01
CA GLU A 216 -15.12 -1.56 8.05
C GLU A 216 -14.14 -0.58 8.71
N ALA A 217 -14.02 0.64 8.17
CA ALA A 217 -13.09 1.64 8.68
C ALA A 217 -13.34 2.00 10.16
N ASP A 218 -14.60 1.97 10.59
CA ASP A 218 -14.99 2.25 11.97
C ASP A 218 -15.03 0.99 12.86
N GLN A 219 -14.62 -0.18 12.34
CA GLN A 219 -14.60 -1.45 13.06
C GLN A 219 -13.21 -1.86 13.54
N VAL A 220 -12.26 -0.93 13.56
CA VAL A 220 -10.87 -1.16 13.94
C VAL A 220 -10.36 -0.01 14.83
N ALA A 221 -9.43 -0.32 15.73
CA ALA A 221 -8.85 0.68 16.64
C ALA A 221 -8.07 1.77 15.89
N LEU A 222 -7.45 1.43 14.77
CA LEU A 222 -6.70 2.35 13.92
C LEU A 222 -7.08 2.15 12.44
N PRO A 223 -8.04 2.96 11.92
CA PRO A 223 -8.40 2.92 10.51
C PRO A 223 -7.21 3.14 9.57
N PRO A 224 -7.12 2.43 8.43
CA PRO A 224 -6.00 2.53 7.52
C PRO A 224 -5.68 3.98 7.09
N CYS A 225 -4.45 4.43 7.35
CA CYS A 225 -3.94 5.72 6.89
C CYS A 225 -3.50 5.66 5.42
N HIS A 226 -2.93 4.53 4.99
CA HIS A 226 -2.60 4.25 3.60
C HIS A 226 -3.89 3.87 2.87
N THR A 227 -4.52 4.87 2.24
CA THR A 227 -5.87 4.74 1.68
C THR A 227 -5.88 3.86 0.45
N LEU A 228 -4.98 4.15 -0.50
CA LEU A 228 -4.78 3.37 -1.72
C LEU A 228 -3.38 3.58 -2.26
N PHE A 229 -2.93 2.62 -3.05
CA PHE A 229 -1.75 2.78 -3.89
C PHE A 229 -2.00 2.26 -5.29
N GLN A 230 -1.27 2.82 -6.25
CA GLN A 230 -1.37 2.50 -7.67
C GLN A 230 0.01 2.24 -8.24
N PHE A 231 0.11 1.17 -9.04
CA PHE A 231 1.31 0.90 -9.83
C PHE A 231 1.18 1.47 -11.24
N HIS A 232 2.34 1.75 -11.83
CA HIS A 232 2.48 2.20 -13.21
C HIS A 232 3.70 1.55 -13.83
N VAL A 233 3.50 0.92 -14.98
CA VAL A 233 4.59 0.28 -15.75
C VAL A 233 4.87 1.12 -16.97
N GLN A 234 6.12 1.51 -17.16
CA GLN A 234 6.60 2.21 -18.36
C GLN A 234 8.07 1.89 -18.60
N ASP A 235 8.44 1.62 -19.85
CA ASP A 235 9.82 1.36 -20.27
C ASP A 235 10.55 0.26 -19.45
N GLY A 236 9.80 -0.78 -19.01
CA GLY A 236 10.32 -1.87 -18.17
C GLY A 236 10.53 -1.48 -16.71
N GLU A 237 10.05 -0.32 -16.27
CA GLU A 237 10.12 0.16 -14.90
C GLU A 237 8.76 0.11 -14.22
N LEU A 238 8.75 -0.30 -12.95
CA LEU A 238 7.58 -0.27 -12.08
C LEU A 238 7.68 0.91 -11.12
N SER A 239 6.74 1.83 -11.21
CA SER A 239 6.55 2.93 -10.26
C SER A 239 5.33 2.68 -9.38
N CYS A 240 5.32 3.26 -8.18
CA CYS A 240 4.20 3.18 -7.25
C CYS A 240 3.85 4.58 -6.73
N GLN A 241 2.55 4.89 -6.66
CA GLN A 241 2.05 6.07 -5.97
C GLN A 241 1.15 5.66 -4.80
N LEU A 242 1.49 6.11 -3.60
CA LEU A 242 0.67 5.98 -2.40
C LEU A 242 -0.11 7.27 -2.15
N TYR A 243 -1.41 7.18 -1.85
CA TYR A 243 -2.17 8.22 -1.17
C TYR A 243 -2.36 7.84 0.30
N GLN A 244 -1.82 8.67 1.19
CA GLN A 244 -1.94 8.53 2.64
C GLN A 244 -2.79 9.68 3.18
N ARG A 245 -3.98 9.36 3.75
CA ARG A 245 -4.96 10.35 4.23
C ARG A 245 -4.49 11.12 5.46
N SER A 246 -3.70 10.49 6.33
CA SER A 246 -3.22 11.01 7.60
C SER A 246 -1.76 10.57 7.81
N ALA A 247 -0.87 11.49 8.06
CA ALA A 247 0.56 11.26 8.03
C ALA A 247 1.29 11.99 9.18
N ASP A 248 1.63 11.24 10.24
CA ASP A 248 2.60 11.67 11.23
C ASP A 248 3.98 11.77 10.57
N VAL A 249 4.43 12.99 10.34
CA VAL A 249 5.65 13.24 9.55
C VAL A 249 6.91 12.84 10.32
N PHE A 250 6.90 12.84 11.65
CA PHE A 250 8.10 12.49 12.41
C PHE A 250 8.27 10.98 12.60
N HIS A 251 7.22 10.26 13.04
CA HIS A 251 7.29 8.81 13.27
C HIS A 251 6.89 8.00 12.03
N GLY A 252 5.68 8.22 11.50
CA GLY A 252 5.07 7.36 10.51
C GLY A 252 5.67 7.50 9.11
N VAL A 253 5.76 8.72 8.59
CA VAL A 253 6.15 8.97 7.18
C VAL A 253 7.50 8.33 6.79
N PRO A 254 8.58 8.37 7.61
CA PRO A 254 9.83 7.70 7.26
C PRO A 254 9.70 6.18 7.12
N PHE A 255 8.87 5.54 7.96
CA PHE A 255 8.55 4.12 7.87
C PHE A 255 7.75 3.82 6.60
N ASN A 256 6.73 4.65 6.30
CA ASN A 256 5.87 4.47 5.14
C ASN A 256 6.64 4.63 3.82
N ILE A 257 7.57 5.60 3.72
CA ILE A 257 8.44 5.76 2.56
C ILE A 257 9.23 4.48 2.31
N ALA A 258 9.90 3.96 3.34
CA ALA A 258 10.70 2.75 3.22
C ALA A 258 9.85 1.50 2.92
N SER A 259 8.69 1.36 3.56
CA SER A 259 7.76 0.24 3.36
C SER A 259 7.24 0.18 1.92
N TYR A 260 6.79 1.30 1.34
CA TYR A 260 6.29 1.31 -0.04
C TYR A 260 7.40 1.27 -1.10
N ALA A 261 8.59 1.77 -0.80
CA ALA A 261 9.77 1.54 -1.63
C ALA A 261 10.15 0.04 -1.66
N LEU A 262 10.08 -0.63 -0.50
CA LEU A 262 10.26 -2.09 -0.38
C LEU A 262 9.20 -2.84 -1.17
N LEU A 263 7.91 -2.52 -0.98
CA LEU A 263 6.81 -3.12 -1.72
C LEU A 263 6.99 -2.98 -3.24
N THR A 264 7.36 -1.78 -3.71
CA THR A 264 7.61 -1.52 -5.13
C THR A 264 8.77 -2.38 -5.66
N THR A 265 9.84 -2.52 -4.86
CA THR A 265 11.00 -3.35 -5.21
C THR A 265 10.62 -4.84 -5.25
N MET A 266 9.82 -5.32 -4.28
CA MET A 266 9.33 -6.70 -4.25
C MET A 266 8.42 -7.03 -5.43
N VAL A 267 7.46 -6.15 -5.75
CA VAL A 267 6.57 -6.35 -6.91
C VAL A 267 7.36 -6.31 -8.21
N ALA A 268 8.32 -5.39 -8.38
CA ALA A 268 9.20 -5.36 -9.53
C ALA A 268 10.02 -6.66 -9.67
N HIS A 269 10.54 -7.19 -8.54
CA HIS A 269 11.30 -8.46 -8.52
C HIS A 269 10.44 -9.65 -9.00
N VAL A 270 9.20 -9.80 -8.48
CA VAL A 270 8.35 -10.95 -8.84
C VAL A 270 7.79 -10.86 -10.26
N THR A 271 7.68 -9.64 -10.81
CA THR A 271 7.16 -9.38 -12.17
C THR A 271 8.27 -9.21 -13.22
N GLY A 272 9.55 -9.29 -12.82
CA GLY A 272 10.69 -9.15 -13.73
C GLY A 272 10.94 -7.71 -14.22
N LEU A 273 10.38 -6.71 -13.54
CA LEU A 273 10.55 -5.29 -13.84
C LEU A 273 11.68 -4.67 -13.01
N VAL A 274 12.07 -3.45 -13.38
CA VAL A 274 13.04 -2.64 -12.62
C VAL A 274 12.28 -1.67 -11.72
N PRO A 275 12.64 -1.50 -10.42
CA PRO A 275 12.05 -0.45 -9.59
C PRO A 275 12.27 0.94 -10.18
N GLY A 276 11.19 1.70 -10.36
CA GLY A 276 11.18 3.05 -10.91
C GLY A 276 11.10 4.13 -9.84
N THR A 277 10.00 4.87 -9.80
CA THR A 277 9.77 5.97 -8.85
C THR A 277 8.70 5.60 -7.82
N PHE A 278 8.98 5.86 -6.54
CA PHE A 278 7.96 5.91 -5.50
C PHE A 278 7.46 7.35 -5.34
N VAL A 279 6.15 7.54 -5.46
CA VAL A 279 5.46 8.82 -5.29
C VAL A 279 4.60 8.73 -4.03
N HIS A 280 4.86 9.61 -3.05
CA HIS A 280 4.12 9.64 -1.80
C HIS A 280 3.26 10.90 -1.73
N THR A 281 1.95 10.72 -1.84
CA THR A 281 0.95 11.79 -1.75
C THR A 281 0.30 11.76 -0.38
N LEU A 282 0.35 12.86 0.34
CA LEU A 282 -0.16 13.03 1.68
C LEU A 282 -1.40 13.92 1.67
N GLY A 283 -2.44 13.54 2.39
CA GLY A 283 -3.57 14.39 2.73
C GLY A 283 -3.23 15.31 3.90
N ASP A 284 -3.60 14.93 5.13
CA ASP A 284 -3.24 15.63 6.37
C ASP A 284 -1.81 15.23 6.78
N ALA A 285 -0.84 16.07 6.44
CA ALA A 285 0.55 15.89 6.85
C ALA A 285 0.82 16.75 8.09
N HIS A 286 1.11 16.11 9.23
CA HIS A 286 1.21 16.79 10.51
C HIS A 286 2.42 16.35 11.33
N LEU A 287 2.86 17.26 12.18
CA LEU A 287 3.89 17.08 13.18
C LEU A 287 3.28 17.34 14.55
N TYR A 288 3.32 16.37 15.44
CA TYR A 288 2.87 16.54 16.82
C TYR A 288 3.72 17.59 17.56
N LYS A 289 3.09 18.40 18.41
CA LYS A 289 3.77 19.49 19.12
C LYS A 289 4.87 19.03 20.06
N ASN A 290 4.74 17.84 20.64
CA ASN A 290 5.78 17.20 21.44
C ASN A 290 7.00 16.70 20.62
N HIS A 291 6.95 16.78 19.26
CA HIS A 291 8.06 16.39 18.37
C HIS A 291 8.79 17.58 17.71
N LEU A 292 8.45 18.83 18.05
CA LEU A 292 9.01 19.99 17.38
C LEU A 292 10.54 20.11 17.57
N GLU A 293 11.03 19.87 18.77
CA GLU A 293 12.47 19.92 19.06
C GLU A 293 13.23 18.75 18.43
N GLN A 294 12.64 17.59 18.39
CA GLN A 294 13.18 16.41 17.71
C GLN A 294 13.28 16.66 16.19
N ALA A 295 12.28 17.30 15.62
CA ALA A 295 12.27 17.68 14.20
C ALA A 295 13.37 18.72 13.88
N ARG A 296 13.57 19.73 14.73
CA ARG A 296 14.66 20.70 14.60
C ARG A 296 16.03 20.02 14.71
N THR A 297 16.19 19.13 15.70
CA THR A 297 17.41 18.32 15.88
C THR A 297 17.71 17.49 14.64
N GLN A 298 16.69 16.88 14.05
CA GLN A 298 16.83 16.07 12.84
C GLN A 298 17.25 16.92 11.64
N LEU A 299 16.66 18.11 11.45
CA LEU A 299 16.99 19.04 10.36
C LEU A 299 18.38 19.65 10.47
N ALA A 300 18.95 19.70 11.67
CA ALA A 300 20.35 20.15 11.87
C ALA A 300 21.38 19.13 11.42
N ARG A 301 20.98 17.86 11.14
CA ARG A 301 21.88 16.79 10.72
C ARG A 301 22.01 16.73 9.20
N ALA A 302 23.25 16.68 8.70
CA ALA A 302 23.50 16.49 7.27
C ALA A 302 23.04 15.09 6.83
N PRO A 303 22.24 14.96 5.75
CA PRO A 303 21.90 13.64 5.22
C PRO A 303 23.13 12.91 4.71
N ARG A 304 23.14 11.59 4.88
CA ARG A 304 24.18 10.68 4.39
C ARG A 304 23.70 9.93 3.15
N PRO A 305 24.59 9.26 2.40
CA PRO A 305 24.20 8.48 1.22
C PRO A 305 23.11 7.46 1.54
N LEU A 306 22.21 7.23 0.59
CA LEU A 306 21.18 6.22 0.70
C LEU A 306 21.81 4.81 0.67
N PRO A 307 21.27 3.87 1.47
CA PRO A 307 21.66 2.46 1.39
C PRO A 307 21.15 1.81 0.11
N ARG A 308 21.58 0.58 -0.14
CA ARG A 308 21.04 -0.28 -1.18
C ARG A 308 20.29 -1.43 -0.57
N LEU A 309 19.11 -1.73 -1.10
CA LEU A 309 18.35 -2.92 -0.76
C LEU A 309 18.53 -3.95 -1.87
N ARG A 310 18.88 -5.19 -1.49
CA ARG A 310 18.93 -6.33 -2.41
C ARG A 310 17.98 -7.41 -1.94
N ILE A 311 17.24 -7.99 -2.87
CA ILE A 311 16.49 -9.24 -2.69
C ILE A 311 17.44 -10.37 -3.12
N VAL A 312 17.68 -11.32 -2.21
CA VAL A 312 18.68 -12.39 -2.40
C VAL A 312 18.06 -13.76 -2.61
N THR A 313 16.81 -13.80 -2.97
CA THR A 313 16.01 -15.02 -3.18
C THR A 313 15.38 -15.03 -4.57
N PRO A 314 15.14 -16.20 -5.19
CA PRO A 314 14.38 -16.34 -6.43
C PRO A 314 12.87 -16.36 -6.24
N ARG A 315 12.35 -16.10 -5.02
CA ARG A 315 10.91 -16.18 -4.72
C ARG A 315 10.08 -15.32 -5.67
N ARG A 316 8.92 -15.86 -6.07
CA ARG A 316 7.97 -15.20 -6.98
C ARG A 316 6.62 -14.89 -6.33
N ASP A 317 6.34 -15.46 -5.15
CA ASP A 317 5.14 -15.15 -4.35
C ASP A 317 5.48 -14.14 -3.26
N LEU A 318 4.76 -13.02 -3.25
CA LEU A 318 4.97 -11.94 -2.28
C LEU A 318 4.69 -12.39 -0.83
N ALA A 319 3.76 -13.32 -0.60
CA ALA A 319 3.45 -13.85 0.72
C ALA A 319 4.52 -14.82 1.25
N ALA A 320 5.31 -15.42 0.35
CA ALA A 320 6.36 -16.37 0.70
C ALA A 320 7.66 -15.73 1.15
N PHE A 321 7.85 -14.42 0.97
CA PHE A 321 9.06 -13.74 1.42
C PHE A 321 9.21 -13.77 2.94
N CYS A 322 10.46 -13.88 3.39
CA CYS A 322 10.85 -13.77 4.80
C CYS A 322 11.92 -12.69 4.98
N TYR A 323 12.21 -12.35 6.22
CA TYR A 323 13.14 -11.26 6.57
C TYR A 323 14.53 -11.46 5.97
N GLU A 324 14.99 -12.73 5.93
CA GLU A 324 16.32 -13.14 5.46
C GLU A 324 16.49 -13.01 3.94
N ASP A 325 15.40 -12.83 3.18
CA ASP A 325 15.44 -12.60 1.74
C ASP A 325 15.92 -11.19 1.36
N PHE A 326 16.13 -10.31 2.36
CA PHE A 326 16.50 -8.92 2.16
C PHE A 326 17.86 -8.60 2.78
N VAL A 327 18.72 -7.95 2.00
CA VAL A 327 20.02 -7.44 2.48
C VAL A 327 20.07 -5.94 2.27
N LEU A 328 20.29 -5.22 3.37
CA LEU A 328 20.46 -3.76 3.37
C LEU A 328 21.94 -3.43 3.49
N GLU A 329 22.52 -2.84 2.43
CA GLU A 329 23.93 -2.52 2.33
C GLU A 329 24.19 -1.02 2.51
N GLY A 330 25.17 -0.65 3.30
CA GLY A 330 25.63 0.74 3.44
C GLY A 330 24.69 1.65 4.21
N TYR A 331 23.83 1.12 5.08
CA TYR A 331 22.99 1.94 5.96
C TYR A 331 23.80 2.50 7.12
N ASP A 332 24.19 3.78 7.00
CA ASP A 332 24.96 4.54 7.99
C ASP A 332 24.17 5.78 8.46
N PRO A 333 23.16 5.62 9.33
CA PRO A 333 22.36 6.73 9.81
C PRO A 333 23.01 7.46 10.99
N HIS A 334 22.59 8.71 11.22
CA HIS A 334 22.79 9.36 12.52
C HIS A 334 22.04 8.60 13.62
N PRO A 335 22.45 8.76 14.90
CA PRO A 335 21.79 8.10 16.03
C PRO A 335 20.28 8.34 16.06
N HIS A 336 19.56 7.40 16.64
CA HIS A 336 18.13 7.52 16.89
C HIS A 336 17.79 8.83 17.65
N ILE A 337 16.63 9.40 17.37
CA ILE A 337 16.05 10.51 18.12
C ILE A 337 14.80 9.97 18.84
N ALA A 338 14.86 9.88 20.15
CA ALA A 338 13.73 9.42 20.94
C ALA A 338 12.58 10.45 20.91
N ALA A 339 11.37 9.97 20.75
CA ALA A 339 10.15 10.76 20.83
C ALA A 339 9.00 9.85 21.26
N GLU A 340 8.07 10.37 22.02
CA GLU A 340 6.89 9.64 22.50
C GLU A 340 5.86 9.51 21.38
N VAL A 341 5.21 8.35 21.30
CA VAL A 341 4.10 8.15 20.35
C VAL A 341 2.84 8.78 20.95
N SER A 342 2.15 9.61 20.17
CA SER A 342 0.84 10.15 20.55
C SER A 342 -0.27 9.16 20.17
N VAL A 343 -0.92 8.52 21.17
CA VAL A 343 -1.92 7.44 21.01
C VAL A 343 -3.31 7.92 21.38
#